data_6f0fbdd04f5e3595ca63d0360ae77d7d
#
_entry.id   6f0fbdd04f5e3595ca63d0360ae77d7d
#
_cell.length_a   1.000
_cell.length_b   1.000
_cell.length_c   1.000
_cell.angle_alpha   90.00
_cell.angle_beta   90.00
_cell.angle_gamma   90.00
#
_symmetry.space_group_name_H-M   'P 1'
#
loop_
_entity.id
_entity.type
_entity.pdbx_description
1 polymer ?
#
loop_
_entity_poly.entity_id
_entity_poly.type
_entity_poly.pdbx_seq_one_letter_code
_entity_poly.pdbx_strand_id
1 'polypeptide(L)'
;MSAITLNGKPHALNGQTSVMSLLASLNINPKQVAVAVNGEVVPRDTWADAKVAEGDTVEIVRAVGGGAHVATTKKESVAMDALLLLLTFAAGAAAATQVLVNGSISGERGAPEALMVSVTVTYGAVVLFMTARYLAGGGLNLRVPTEPLLYLFPLAVVVVLAFFGLMRGFEWYHFLGGLAGALIVWTVAVAGPRIGIAATSAALISGQMTGAIIYDHLGLLEQAKDPIDAFKVLGVTLIVGGVLLVRGF
;
A
#
# COMPACT_ATOMS: atom_id res chain seq x y z
N MET A 1 -29.84 -3.49 -40.79
CA MET A 1 -28.57 -3.41 -40.04
C MET A 1 -28.91 -3.77 -38.60
N SER A 2 -28.37 -4.86 -38.11
CA SER A 2 -28.61 -5.28 -36.72
C SER A 2 -27.96 -4.29 -35.76
N ALA A 3 -28.69 -3.77 -34.80
CA ALA A 3 -28.24 -2.77 -33.85
C ALA A 3 -28.47 -3.22 -32.40
N ILE A 4 -27.55 -2.85 -31.52
CA ILE A 4 -27.61 -3.03 -30.05
C ILE A 4 -27.59 -1.69 -29.36
N THR A 5 -27.92 -1.68 -28.08
CA THR A 5 -27.67 -0.53 -27.19
C THR A 5 -26.38 -0.76 -26.45
N LEU A 6 -25.29 -0.04 -26.78
CA LEU A 6 -23.99 -0.13 -26.13
C LEU A 6 -23.79 1.05 -25.18
N ASN A 7 -23.68 0.80 -23.88
CA ASN A 7 -23.56 1.84 -22.84
C ASN A 7 -24.59 2.96 -23.00
N GLY A 8 -25.85 2.58 -23.27
CA GLY A 8 -26.95 3.52 -23.45
C GLY A 8 -27.02 4.23 -24.82
N LYS A 9 -26.16 3.88 -25.81
CA LYS A 9 -26.13 4.47 -27.14
C LYS A 9 -26.34 3.40 -28.22
N PRO A 10 -27.07 3.71 -29.31
CA PRO A 10 -27.22 2.78 -30.43
C PRO A 10 -25.85 2.47 -31.07
N HIS A 11 -25.56 1.20 -31.30
CA HIS A 11 -24.35 0.70 -31.95
C HIS A 11 -24.70 -0.38 -32.99
N ALA A 12 -24.18 -0.25 -34.20
CA ALA A 12 -24.43 -1.21 -35.28
C ALA A 12 -23.56 -2.47 -35.10
N LEU A 13 -24.18 -3.66 -35.17
CA LEU A 13 -23.49 -4.94 -35.22
C LEU A 13 -23.01 -5.21 -36.64
N ASN A 14 -21.75 -4.99 -36.95
CA ASN A 14 -21.15 -5.24 -38.26
C ASN A 14 -20.59 -6.66 -38.35
N GLY A 15 -21.44 -7.66 -38.10
CA GLY A 15 -21.05 -9.08 -38.14
C GLY A 15 -20.49 -9.63 -36.82
N GLN A 16 -20.48 -8.86 -35.73
CA GLN A 16 -20.12 -9.35 -34.40
C GLN A 16 -21.28 -10.20 -33.86
N THR A 17 -20.98 -11.44 -33.48
CA THR A 17 -21.97 -12.41 -32.96
C THR A 17 -21.69 -12.85 -31.55
N SER A 18 -20.55 -12.39 -30.94
CA SER A 18 -20.19 -12.73 -29.57
C SER A 18 -19.60 -11.52 -28.84
N VAL A 19 -19.62 -11.59 -27.51
CA VAL A 19 -19.00 -10.56 -26.63
C VAL A 19 -17.53 -10.34 -26.99
N MET A 20 -16.77 -11.42 -27.21
CA MET A 20 -15.37 -11.34 -27.60
C MET A 20 -15.17 -10.62 -28.94
N SER A 21 -15.97 -10.92 -29.94
CA SER A 21 -15.90 -10.27 -31.27
C SER A 21 -16.29 -8.78 -31.21
N LEU A 22 -17.26 -8.43 -30.36
CA LEU A 22 -17.65 -7.04 -30.11
C LEU A 22 -16.50 -6.25 -29.44
N LEU A 23 -15.86 -6.80 -28.40
CA LEU A 23 -14.73 -6.15 -27.74
C LEU A 23 -13.55 -5.94 -28.70
N ALA A 24 -13.27 -6.92 -29.55
CA ALA A 24 -12.22 -6.82 -30.58
C ALA A 24 -12.50 -5.70 -31.58
N SER A 25 -13.75 -5.58 -32.07
CA SER A 25 -14.15 -4.52 -32.98
C SER A 25 -14.07 -3.11 -32.39
N LEU A 26 -14.25 -3.00 -31.07
CA LEU A 26 -14.13 -1.75 -30.33
C LEU A 26 -12.70 -1.43 -29.90
N ASN A 27 -11.73 -2.30 -30.23
CA ASN A 27 -10.33 -2.21 -29.80
C ASN A 27 -10.18 -2.11 -28.27
N ILE A 28 -11.03 -2.83 -27.54
CA ILE A 28 -11.05 -2.84 -26.07
C ILE A 28 -10.28 -4.06 -25.56
N ASN A 29 -9.33 -3.83 -24.66
CA ASN A 29 -8.59 -4.92 -24.02
C ASN A 29 -9.50 -5.73 -23.09
N PRO A 30 -9.74 -7.03 -23.34
CA PRO A 30 -10.63 -7.88 -22.55
C PRO A 30 -10.20 -7.99 -21.06
N LYS A 31 -8.92 -7.80 -20.77
CA LYS A 31 -8.39 -7.89 -19.40
C LYS A 31 -8.80 -6.71 -18.50
N GLN A 32 -9.28 -5.62 -19.08
CA GLN A 32 -9.53 -4.36 -18.36
C GLN A 32 -11.01 -4.01 -18.21
N VAL A 33 -11.93 -4.90 -18.65
CA VAL A 33 -13.36 -4.62 -18.65
C VAL A 33 -14.17 -5.74 -18.03
N ALA A 34 -15.38 -5.39 -17.57
CA ALA A 34 -16.47 -6.29 -17.29
C ALA A 34 -17.58 -6.01 -18.31
N VAL A 35 -18.31 -7.04 -18.72
CA VAL A 35 -19.41 -6.94 -19.69
C VAL A 35 -20.67 -7.49 -19.07
N ALA A 36 -21.78 -6.74 -19.21
CA ALA A 36 -23.11 -7.23 -18.93
C ALA A 36 -23.94 -7.19 -20.22
N VAL A 37 -24.78 -8.19 -20.41
CA VAL A 37 -25.74 -8.27 -21.51
C VAL A 37 -27.12 -8.38 -20.88
N ASN A 38 -28.03 -7.45 -21.25
CA ASN A 38 -29.40 -7.37 -20.72
C ASN A 38 -29.45 -7.30 -19.18
N GLY A 39 -28.47 -6.66 -18.56
CA GLY A 39 -28.35 -6.51 -17.09
C GLY A 39 -27.67 -7.68 -16.37
N GLU A 40 -27.35 -8.78 -17.08
CA GLU A 40 -26.62 -9.91 -16.51
C GLU A 40 -25.13 -9.85 -16.83
N VAL A 41 -24.27 -9.99 -15.79
CA VAL A 41 -22.82 -10.01 -15.98
C VAL A 41 -22.40 -11.31 -16.66
N VAL A 42 -21.71 -11.20 -17.79
CA VAL A 42 -21.21 -12.34 -18.57
C VAL A 42 -19.82 -12.72 -18.05
N PRO A 43 -19.60 -13.95 -17.56
CA PRO A 43 -18.29 -14.45 -17.14
C PRO A 43 -17.27 -14.42 -18.28
N ARG A 44 -16.00 -14.11 -17.99
CA ARG A 44 -14.97 -13.94 -19.03
C ARG A 44 -14.66 -15.19 -19.82
N ASP A 45 -14.74 -16.34 -19.19
CA ASP A 45 -14.53 -17.66 -19.77
C ASP A 45 -15.59 -18.02 -20.83
N THR A 46 -16.77 -17.40 -20.78
CA THR A 46 -17.87 -17.60 -21.73
C THR A 46 -17.92 -16.56 -22.83
N TRP A 47 -17.10 -15.51 -22.85
CA TRP A 47 -17.20 -14.40 -23.83
C TRP A 47 -17.05 -14.79 -25.30
N ALA A 48 -16.35 -15.88 -25.59
CA ALA A 48 -16.24 -16.40 -26.97
C ALA A 48 -17.57 -16.99 -27.48
N ASP A 49 -18.33 -17.59 -26.54
CA ASP A 49 -19.58 -18.31 -26.85
C ASP A 49 -20.83 -17.47 -26.56
N ALA A 50 -20.69 -16.45 -25.66
CA ALA A 50 -21.81 -15.56 -25.32
C ALA A 50 -22.22 -14.71 -26.51
N LYS A 51 -23.41 -15.03 -27.07
CA LYS A 51 -23.96 -14.36 -28.26
C LYS A 51 -24.50 -12.98 -27.92
N VAL A 52 -24.29 -12.05 -28.85
CA VAL A 52 -24.88 -10.71 -28.84
C VAL A 52 -25.82 -10.63 -30.04
N ALA A 53 -27.10 -10.37 -29.79
CA ALA A 53 -28.14 -10.31 -30.78
C ALA A 53 -28.68 -8.89 -30.99
N GLU A 54 -29.43 -8.70 -32.06
CA GLU A 54 -30.11 -7.43 -32.33
C GLU A 54 -31.10 -7.10 -31.22
N GLY A 55 -31.06 -5.85 -30.74
CA GLY A 55 -31.92 -5.36 -29.67
C GLY A 55 -31.30 -5.54 -28.26
N ASP A 56 -30.21 -6.27 -28.13
CA ASP A 56 -29.54 -6.44 -26.79
C ASP A 56 -29.00 -5.12 -26.24
N THR A 57 -29.08 -5.01 -24.92
CA THR A 57 -28.41 -3.94 -24.17
C THR A 57 -27.09 -4.47 -23.62
N VAL A 58 -25.98 -3.94 -24.12
CA VAL A 58 -24.62 -4.34 -23.70
C VAL A 58 -23.99 -3.20 -22.93
N GLU A 59 -23.54 -3.51 -21.74
CA GLU A 59 -22.80 -2.58 -20.88
C GLU A 59 -21.36 -3.05 -20.73
N ILE A 60 -20.41 -2.18 -21.10
CA ILE A 60 -18.98 -2.42 -20.94
C ILE A 60 -18.44 -1.41 -19.93
N VAL A 61 -18.04 -1.91 -18.78
CA VAL A 61 -17.49 -1.09 -17.69
C VAL A 61 -15.98 -1.34 -17.61
N ARG A 62 -15.19 -0.27 -17.68
CA ARG A 62 -13.75 -0.37 -17.36
C ARG A 62 -13.59 -0.54 -15.86
N ALA A 63 -12.76 -1.49 -15.45
CA ALA A 63 -12.33 -1.61 -14.07
C ALA A 63 -11.52 -0.37 -13.68
N VAL A 64 -12.18 0.66 -13.16
CA VAL A 64 -11.55 1.83 -12.53
C VAL A 64 -11.37 1.49 -11.06
N GLY A 65 -10.22 0.91 -10.73
CA GLY A 65 -9.91 0.58 -9.36
C GLY A 65 -9.19 -0.76 -9.27
N GLY A 66 -7.92 -0.71 -8.89
CA GLY A 66 -6.99 -1.81 -8.83
C GLY A 66 -7.52 -3.06 -8.15
N GLY A 67 -7.64 -4.10 -8.92
CA GLY A 67 -7.95 -5.44 -8.48
C GLY A 67 -7.89 -6.37 -9.68
N ALA A 68 -6.70 -6.53 -10.31
CA ALA A 68 -6.44 -7.72 -11.09
C ALA A 68 -6.42 -8.90 -10.10
N HIS A 69 -7.58 -9.49 -9.79
CA HIS A 69 -7.62 -10.85 -9.32
C HIS A 69 -7.10 -11.75 -10.47
N VAL A 70 -5.79 -11.90 -10.54
CA VAL A 70 -5.23 -13.17 -10.99
C VAL A 70 -5.88 -14.19 -10.06
N ALA A 71 -6.47 -15.24 -10.61
CA ALA A 71 -7.02 -16.36 -9.85
C ALA A 71 -5.84 -17.10 -9.17
N THR A 72 -5.29 -16.48 -8.14
CA THR A 72 -4.51 -17.17 -7.14
C THR A 72 -5.48 -18.09 -6.41
N THR A 73 -5.10 -19.32 -6.22
CA THR A 73 -5.95 -20.26 -5.48
C THR A 73 -6.33 -19.61 -4.16
N LYS A 74 -7.56 -19.82 -3.68
CA LYS A 74 -8.07 -19.20 -2.43
C LYS A 74 -7.07 -19.33 -1.27
N LYS A 75 -6.30 -20.40 -1.26
CA LYS A 75 -5.25 -20.70 -0.27
C LYS A 75 -4.04 -19.74 -0.38
N GLU A 76 -3.61 -19.37 -1.60
CA GLU A 76 -2.50 -18.43 -1.82
C GLU A 76 -2.91 -17.00 -1.47
N SER A 77 -4.16 -16.64 -1.73
CA SER A 77 -4.72 -15.35 -1.33
C SER A 77 -4.72 -15.17 0.19
N VAL A 78 -5.19 -16.18 0.94
CA VAL A 78 -5.22 -16.15 2.42
C VAL A 78 -3.80 -16.09 3.00
N ALA A 79 -2.85 -16.84 2.46
CA ALA A 79 -1.46 -16.80 2.92
C ALA A 79 -0.81 -15.43 2.68
N MET A 80 -1.06 -14.81 1.54
CA MET A 80 -0.56 -13.47 1.21
C MET A 80 -1.18 -12.40 2.12
N ASP A 81 -2.47 -12.48 2.39
CA ASP A 81 -3.16 -11.55 3.29
C ASP A 81 -2.63 -11.66 4.73
N ALA A 82 -2.40 -12.88 5.22
CA ALA A 82 -1.78 -13.13 6.51
C ALA A 82 -0.36 -12.55 6.60
N LEU A 83 0.45 -12.74 5.53
CA LEU A 83 1.79 -12.16 5.44
C LEU A 83 1.73 -10.62 5.50
N LEU A 84 0.80 -9.99 4.78
CA LEU A 84 0.64 -8.54 4.79
C LEU A 84 0.20 -8.02 6.16
N LEU A 85 -0.66 -8.74 6.87
CA LEU A 85 -1.03 -8.41 8.25
C LEU A 85 0.17 -8.48 9.19
N LEU A 86 0.99 -9.53 9.09
CA LEU A 86 2.21 -9.67 9.88
C LEU A 86 3.24 -8.58 9.57
N LEU A 87 3.44 -8.26 8.29
CA LEU A 87 4.32 -7.17 7.88
C LEU A 87 3.83 -5.82 8.39
N THR A 88 2.51 -5.60 8.36
CA THR A 88 1.90 -4.36 8.88
C THR A 88 2.04 -4.27 10.39
N PHE A 89 1.86 -5.38 11.10
CA PHE A 89 2.12 -5.45 12.54
C PHE A 89 3.58 -5.15 12.88
N ALA A 90 4.53 -5.73 12.14
CA ALA A 90 5.96 -5.47 12.30
C ALA A 90 6.31 -4.00 12.00
N ALA A 91 5.70 -3.39 10.98
CA ALA A 91 5.84 -1.96 10.70
C ALA A 91 5.27 -1.10 11.83
N GLY A 92 4.20 -1.55 12.49
CA GLY A 92 3.67 -0.94 13.69
C GLY A 92 4.67 -0.97 14.85
N ALA A 93 5.32 -2.11 15.10
CA ALA A 93 6.38 -2.20 16.11
C ALA A 93 7.56 -1.27 15.77
N ALA A 94 7.92 -1.13 14.50
CA ALA A 94 8.90 -0.13 14.04
C ALA A 94 8.42 1.32 14.30
N ALA A 95 7.10 1.58 14.23
CA ALA A 95 6.54 2.88 14.61
C ALA A 95 6.77 3.21 16.09
N ALA A 96 6.70 2.22 16.98
CA ALA A 96 7.08 2.41 18.38
C ALA A 96 8.57 2.81 18.52
N THR A 97 9.48 2.21 17.72
CA THR A 97 10.89 2.62 17.66
C THR A 97 11.03 4.08 17.24
N GLN A 98 10.24 4.54 16.25
CA GLN A 98 10.25 5.94 15.84
C GLN A 98 9.83 6.88 16.98
N VAL A 99 8.79 6.52 17.73
CA VAL A 99 8.34 7.33 18.89
C VAL A 99 9.41 7.38 19.96
N LEU A 100 10.01 6.24 20.32
CA LEU A 100 11.07 6.12 21.30
C LEU A 100 12.28 7.00 20.95
N VAL A 101 12.77 6.88 19.72
CA VAL A 101 13.94 7.62 19.23
C VAL A 101 13.67 9.12 19.13
N ASN A 102 12.51 9.50 18.58
CA ASN A 102 12.13 10.91 18.52
C ASN A 102 11.96 11.51 19.92
N GLY A 103 11.45 10.74 20.87
CA GLY A 103 11.35 11.13 22.28
C GLY A 103 12.72 11.40 22.89
N SER A 104 13.71 10.52 22.68
CA SER A 104 15.11 10.71 23.14
C SER A 104 15.72 11.98 22.55
N ILE A 105 15.67 12.17 21.22
CA ILE A 105 16.20 13.39 20.58
C ILE A 105 15.49 14.63 21.12
N SER A 106 14.15 14.56 21.27
CA SER A 106 13.37 15.69 21.78
C SER A 106 13.74 16.07 23.21
N GLY A 107 14.03 15.10 24.06
CA GLY A 107 14.52 15.32 25.42
C GLY A 107 15.89 15.96 25.47
N GLU A 108 16.80 15.58 24.58
CA GLU A 108 18.17 16.08 24.55
C GLU A 108 18.32 17.45 23.84
N ARG A 109 17.57 17.68 22.75
CA ARG A 109 17.82 18.78 21.82
C ARG A 109 16.57 19.59 21.47
N GLY A 110 15.39 19.07 21.73
CA GLY A 110 14.12 19.70 21.42
C GLY A 110 13.33 18.99 20.31
N ALA A 111 12.02 19.24 20.27
CA ALA A 111 11.12 18.62 19.31
C ALA A 111 11.38 19.03 17.83
N PRO A 112 11.80 20.27 17.50
CA PRO A 112 12.14 20.63 16.12
C PRO A 112 13.29 19.79 15.55
N GLU A 113 14.32 19.53 16.34
CA GLU A 113 15.49 18.74 15.98
C GLU A 113 15.10 17.27 15.75
N ALA A 114 14.28 16.71 16.64
CA ALA A 114 13.74 15.36 16.47
C ALA A 114 12.95 15.21 15.17
N LEU A 115 12.07 16.18 14.87
CA LEU A 115 11.30 16.22 13.63
C LEU A 115 12.23 16.29 12.41
N MET A 116 13.22 17.18 12.44
CA MET A 116 14.15 17.41 11.34
C MET A 116 14.95 16.15 11.01
N VAL A 117 15.49 15.46 12.02
CA VAL A 117 16.24 14.19 11.84
C VAL A 117 15.30 13.12 11.27
N SER A 118 14.15 12.90 11.91
CA SER A 118 13.21 11.86 11.51
C SER A 118 12.73 12.02 10.07
N VAL A 119 12.31 13.23 9.68
CA VAL A 119 11.81 13.52 8.33
C VAL A 119 12.93 13.40 7.30
N THR A 120 14.11 13.93 7.58
CA THR A 120 15.27 13.86 6.66
C THR A 120 15.68 12.42 6.38
N VAL A 121 15.75 11.58 7.40
CA VAL A 121 16.11 10.17 7.25
C VAL A 121 15.00 9.39 6.53
N THR A 122 13.73 9.61 6.90
CA THR A 122 12.58 8.97 6.21
C THR A 122 12.57 9.31 4.73
N TYR A 123 12.65 10.60 4.40
CA TYR A 123 12.63 11.08 3.03
C TYR A 123 13.86 10.59 2.26
N GLY A 124 15.03 10.63 2.89
CA GLY A 124 16.26 10.12 2.33
C GLY A 124 16.19 8.65 1.97
N ALA A 125 15.68 7.83 2.87
CA ALA A 125 15.50 6.40 2.63
C ALA A 125 14.56 6.13 1.44
N VAL A 126 13.45 6.87 1.32
CA VAL A 126 12.52 6.74 0.20
C VAL A 126 13.18 7.16 -1.12
N VAL A 127 13.88 8.29 -1.15
CA VAL A 127 14.56 8.77 -2.37
C VAL A 127 15.65 7.81 -2.81
N LEU A 128 16.47 7.32 -1.87
CA LEU A 128 17.51 6.34 -2.18
C LEU A 128 16.92 5.02 -2.70
N PHE A 129 15.85 4.54 -2.08
CA PHE A 129 15.13 3.35 -2.55
C PHE A 129 14.58 3.53 -3.97
N MET A 130 13.92 4.66 -4.24
CA MET A 130 13.37 4.97 -5.57
C MET A 130 14.47 5.07 -6.63
N THR A 131 15.60 5.72 -6.28
CA THR A 131 16.75 5.83 -7.17
C THR A 131 17.37 4.46 -7.46
N ALA A 132 17.59 3.65 -6.43
CA ALA A 132 18.12 2.29 -6.58
C ALA A 132 17.20 1.42 -7.44
N ARG A 133 15.89 1.49 -7.22
CA ARG A 133 14.90 0.78 -8.03
C ARG A 133 14.94 1.21 -9.50
N TYR A 134 15.03 2.51 -9.76
CA TYR A 134 15.13 3.05 -11.12
C TYR A 134 16.40 2.56 -11.82
N LEU A 135 17.56 2.63 -11.16
CA LEU A 135 18.83 2.15 -11.69
C LEU A 135 18.84 0.63 -11.92
N ALA A 136 18.08 -0.13 -11.15
CA ALA A 136 17.89 -1.57 -11.35
C ALA A 136 16.91 -1.94 -12.48
N GLY A 137 16.48 -0.96 -13.30
CA GLY A 137 15.53 -1.18 -14.40
C GLY A 137 14.06 -1.24 -13.98
N GLY A 138 13.72 -0.94 -12.73
CA GLY A 138 12.35 -0.79 -12.25
C GLY A 138 11.76 0.53 -12.73
N GLY A 139 10.72 0.50 -13.57
CA GLY A 139 10.02 1.70 -14.01
C GLY A 139 9.42 2.49 -12.84
N LEU A 140 9.49 3.81 -12.92
CA LEU A 140 8.77 4.73 -12.04
C LEU A 140 7.64 5.37 -12.84
N ASN A 141 6.38 5.09 -12.46
CA ASN A 141 5.19 5.72 -13.06
C ASN A 141 4.96 7.14 -12.50
N LEU A 142 6.01 7.96 -12.53
CA LEU A 142 5.88 9.38 -12.19
C LEU A 142 5.45 10.12 -13.44
N ARG A 143 4.34 10.85 -13.35
CA ARG A 143 3.92 11.79 -14.42
C ARG A 143 4.76 13.06 -14.37
N VAL A 144 6.05 12.94 -14.64
CA VAL A 144 6.97 14.07 -14.76
C VAL A 144 7.31 14.29 -16.22
N PRO A 145 7.43 15.55 -16.69
CA PRO A 145 7.62 15.86 -18.10
C PRO A 145 9.01 15.47 -18.65
N THR A 146 9.92 15.02 -17.80
CA THR A 146 11.29 14.66 -18.16
C THR A 146 11.70 13.34 -17.51
N GLU A 147 12.89 12.83 -17.87
CA GLU A 147 13.47 11.61 -17.31
C GLU A 147 13.52 11.65 -15.76
N PRO A 148 12.99 10.62 -15.05
CA PRO A 148 12.95 10.59 -13.58
C PRO A 148 14.31 10.81 -12.92
N LEU A 149 15.39 10.39 -13.55
CA LEU A 149 16.75 10.54 -13.04
C LEU A 149 17.16 12.02 -12.87
N LEU A 150 16.62 12.92 -13.71
CA LEU A 150 16.91 14.35 -13.64
C LEU A 150 16.43 14.99 -12.32
N TYR A 151 15.40 14.42 -11.71
CA TYR A 151 14.88 14.87 -10.41
C TYR A 151 15.42 14.06 -9.24
N LEU A 152 15.52 12.74 -9.40
CA LEU A 152 15.96 11.86 -8.34
C LEU A 152 17.42 12.06 -7.97
N PHE A 153 18.29 12.29 -8.96
CA PHE A 153 19.72 12.44 -8.71
C PHE A 153 20.07 13.70 -7.89
N PRO A 154 19.63 14.91 -8.27
CA PRO A 154 19.87 16.10 -7.44
C PRO A 154 19.26 15.96 -6.05
N LEU A 155 18.07 15.36 -5.96
CA LEU A 155 17.38 15.13 -4.70
C LEU A 155 18.16 14.17 -3.80
N ALA A 156 18.70 13.08 -4.36
CA ALA A 156 19.55 12.15 -3.63
C ALA A 156 20.84 12.84 -3.13
N VAL A 157 21.47 13.70 -3.94
CA VAL A 157 22.64 14.47 -3.54
C VAL A 157 22.30 15.41 -2.39
N VAL A 158 21.20 16.16 -2.47
CA VAL A 158 20.75 17.07 -1.38
C VAL A 158 20.50 16.28 -0.10
N VAL A 159 19.84 15.11 -0.18
CA VAL A 159 19.60 14.24 0.97
C VAL A 159 20.90 13.75 1.59
N VAL A 160 21.85 13.30 0.78
CA VAL A 160 23.16 12.84 1.28
C VAL A 160 23.92 13.98 1.95
N LEU A 161 23.95 15.16 1.36
CA LEU A 161 24.60 16.34 1.95
C LEU A 161 23.91 16.78 3.25
N ALA A 162 22.56 16.80 3.29
CA ALA A 162 21.79 17.09 4.49
C ALA A 162 22.06 16.06 5.58
N PHE A 163 22.10 14.78 5.20
CA PHE A 163 22.42 13.68 6.10
C PHE A 163 23.81 13.90 6.75
N PHE A 164 24.87 14.09 5.98
CA PHE A 164 26.21 14.35 6.52
C PHE A 164 26.30 15.65 7.33
N GLY A 165 25.54 16.68 6.96
CA GLY A 165 25.48 17.94 7.70
C GLY A 165 24.79 17.81 9.05
N LEU A 166 23.66 17.09 9.10
CA LEU A 166 22.86 16.87 10.29
C LEU A 166 23.46 15.82 11.24
N MET A 167 24.26 14.88 10.69
CA MET A 167 24.84 13.75 11.43
C MET A 167 25.81 14.15 12.52
N ARG A 168 26.38 15.34 12.48
CA ARG A 168 27.37 15.78 13.46
C ARG A 168 26.75 15.89 14.85
N GLY A 169 27.11 14.94 15.71
CA GLY A 169 26.67 14.91 17.10
C GLY A 169 25.37 14.14 17.37
N PHE A 170 24.90 13.36 16.42
CA PHE A 170 23.85 12.36 16.66
C PHE A 170 24.44 10.95 16.72
N GLU A 171 23.90 10.13 17.61
CA GLU A 171 24.26 8.72 17.70
C GLU A 171 23.56 7.94 16.57
N TRP A 172 24.17 6.83 16.14
CA TRP A 172 23.66 6.04 15.01
C TRP A 172 22.21 5.57 15.19
N TYR A 173 21.77 5.27 16.42
CA TYR A 173 20.41 4.80 16.70
C TYR A 173 19.35 5.89 16.49
N HIS A 174 19.72 7.18 16.52
CA HIS A 174 18.79 8.27 16.21
C HIS A 174 18.20 8.18 14.78
N PHE A 175 18.87 7.46 13.89
CA PHE A 175 18.41 7.27 12.50
C PHE A 175 17.38 6.15 12.36
N LEU A 176 17.29 5.26 13.34
CA LEU A 176 16.31 4.16 13.33
C LEU A 176 14.87 4.69 13.28
N GLY A 177 14.60 5.84 13.91
CA GLY A 177 13.27 6.48 13.84
C GLY A 177 12.85 6.82 12.43
N GLY A 178 13.74 7.46 11.66
CA GLY A 178 13.44 7.81 10.27
C GLY A 178 13.35 6.59 9.35
N LEU A 179 14.18 5.57 9.53
CA LEU A 179 14.08 4.31 8.78
C LEU A 179 12.77 3.58 9.07
N ALA A 180 12.34 3.57 10.32
CA ALA A 180 11.03 3.04 10.72
C ALA A 180 9.90 3.79 10.00
N GLY A 181 9.97 5.12 9.91
CA GLY A 181 9.02 5.94 9.15
C GLY A 181 8.92 5.53 7.67
N ALA A 182 10.05 5.31 7.00
CA ALA A 182 10.06 4.84 5.62
C ALA A 182 9.41 3.45 5.47
N LEU A 183 9.69 2.53 6.39
CA LEU A 183 9.09 1.19 6.42
C LEU A 183 7.58 1.24 6.60
N ILE A 184 7.08 2.10 7.49
CA ILE A 184 5.65 2.30 7.72
C ILE A 184 4.96 2.77 6.44
N VAL A 185 5.47 3.84 5.81
CA VAL A 185 4.89 4.41 4.59
C VAL A 185 4.85 3.37 3.49
N TRP A 186 5.94 2.64 3.28
CA TRP A 186 6.00 1.57 2.27
C TRP A 186 4.99 0.46 2.55
N THR A 187 4.94 -0.03 3.79
CA THR A 187 4.05 -1.13 4.18
C THR A 187 2.59 -0.75 4.01
N VAL A 188 2.18 0.45 4.45
CA VAL A 188 0.80 0.95 4.31
C VAL A 188 0.41 1.10 2.84
N ALA A 189 1.33 1.60 1.99
CA ALA A 189 1.10 1.73 0.56
C ALA A 189 0.88 0.38 -0.15
N VAL A 190 1.54 -0.69 0.33
CA VAL A 190 1.39 -2.04 -0.24
C VAL A 190 0.20 -2.79 0.36
N ALA A 191 0.02 -2.73 1.68
CA ALA A 191 -1.00 -3.49 2.39
C ALA A 191 -2.41 -2.88 2.23
N GLY A 192 -2.54 -1.55 2.35
CA GLY A 192 -3.84 -0.88 2.34
C GLY A 192 -4.76 -1.24 1.18
N PRO A 193 -4.28 -1.20 -0.10
CA PRO A 193 -5.09 -1.59 -1.25
C PRO A 193 -5.49 -3.08 -1.29
N ARG A 194 -4.77 -3.95 -0.58
CA ARG A 194 -4.97 -5.42 -0.63
C ARG A 194 -5.81 -5.95 0.51
N ILE A 195 -5.47 -5.57 1.75
CA ILE A 195 -6.16 -6.06 2.94
C ILE A 195 -7.21 -5.08 3.49
N GLY A 196 -7.32 -3.89 2.89
CA GLY A 196 -8.24 -2.84 3.28
C GLY A 196 -7.67 -1.89 4.33
N ILE A 197 -8.17 -0.64 4.33
CA ILE A 197 -7.67 0.44 5.19
C ILE A 197 -7.86 0.10 6.67
N ALA A 198 -9.03 -0.40 7.05
CA ALA A 198 -9.35 -0.72 8.45
C ALA A 198 -8.42 -1.81 9.01
N ALA A 199 -8.22 -2.92 8.27
CA ALA A 199 -7.34 -4.01 8.69
C ALA A 199 -5.87 -3.55 8.77
N THR A 200 -5.41 -2.76 7.79
CA THR A 200 -4.06 -2.18 7.79
C THR A 200 -3.83 -1.29 8.99
N SER A 201 -4.76 -0.35 9.26
CA SER A 201 -4.65 0.57 10.40
C SER A 201 -4.69 -0.18 11.73
N ALA A 202 -5.60 -1.14 11.88
CA ALA A 202 -5.73 -1.92 13.10
C ALA A 202 -4.48 -2.78 13.37
N ALA A 203 -3.91 -3.43 12.35
CA ALA A 203 -2.67 -4.19 12.47
C ALA A 203 -1.46 -3.31 12.82
N LEU A 204 -1.37 -2.12 12.20
CA LEU A 204 -0.31 -1.15 12.50
C LEU A 204 -0.37 -0.67 13.95
N ILE A 205 -1.56 -0.27 14.42
CA ILE A 205 -1.78 0.17 15.81
C ILE A 205 -1.46 -0.96 16.79
N SER A 206 -1.89 -2.19 16.52
CA SER A 206 -1.60 -3.35 17.36
C SER A 206 -0.09 -3.58 17.51
N GLY A 207 0.65 -3.51 16.41
CA GLY A 207 2.11 -3.61 16.43
C GLY A 207 2.77 -2.49 17.20
N GLN A 208 2.31 -1.25 17.00
CA GLN A 208 2.84 -0.07 17.69
C GLN A 208 2.61 -0.16 19.21
N MET A 209 1.41 -0.52 19.64
CA MET A 209 1.12 -0.69 21.07
C MET A 209 1.94 -1.81 21.70
N THR A 210 2.09 -2.93 20.99
CA THR A 210 2.94 -4.05 21.45
C THR A 210 4.40 -3.61 21.61
N GLY A 211 4.95 -2.93 20.61
CA GLY A 211 6.32 -2.41 20.67
C GLY A 211 6.51 -1.38 21.78
N ALA A 212 5.57 -0.45 21.93
CA ALA A 212 5.61 0.58 22.96
C ALA A 212 5.65 -0.01 24.38
N ILE A 213 4.75 -0.96 24.70
CA ILE A 213 4.73 -1.62 26.01
C ILE A 213 6.03 -2.38 26.30
N ILE A 214 6.64 -2.99 25.29
CA ILE A 214 7.95 -3.64 25.47
C ILE A 214 9.03 -2.60 25.78
N TYR A 215 9.05 -1.46 25.09
CA TYR A 215 10.05 -0.40 25.33
C TYR A 215 9.88 0.27 26.68
N ASP A 216 8.63 0.53 27.10
CA ASP A 216 8.32 1.07 28.43
C ASP A 216 8.77 0.10 29.54
N HIS A 217 8.54 -1.21 29.34
CA HIS A 217 9.00 -2.24 30.28
C HIS A 217 10.52 -2.28 30.41
N LEU A 218 11.24 -2.14 29.31
CA LEU A 218 12.70 -2.17 29.27
C LEU A 218 13.33 -0.86 29.76
N GLY A 219 12.61 0.27 29.67
CA GLY A 219 13.13 1.59 30.01
C GLY A 219 14.30 2.00 29.10
N LEU A 220 14.14 1.81 27.78
CA LEU A 220 15.17 2.11 26.81
C LEU A 220 15.33 3.63 26.60
N LEU A 221 16.55 4.06 26.26
CA LEU A 221 16.91 5.45 25.96
C LEU A 221 16.44 6.42 27.07
N GLU A 222 16.77 6.08 28.32
CA GLU A 222 16.47 6.88 29.51
C GLU A 222 14.98 7.13 29.82
N GLN A 223 14.07 6.40 29.14
CA GLN A 223 12.66 6.42 29.47
C GLN A 223 12.42 5.80 30.86
N ALA A 224 11.45 6.34 31.59
CA ALA A 224 11.02 5.75 32.87
C ALA A 224 10.51 4.33 32.65
N LYS A 225 11.02 3.38 33.47
CA LYS A 225 10.51 2.00 33.40
C LYS A 225 9.06 1.94 33.86
N ASP A 226 8.22 1.36 33.02
CA ASP A 226 6.82 1.07 33.33
C ASP A 226 6.56 -0.42 33.07
N PRO A 227 6.63 -1.28 34.11
CA PRO A 227 6.53 -2.73 33.95
C PRO A 227 5.23 -3.18 33.30
N ILE A 228 5.32 -4.27 32.54
CA ILE A 228 4.14 -4.92 31.97
C ILE A 228 3.27 -5.46 33.09
N ASP A 229 2.00 -5.09 33.11
CA ASP A 229 0.98 -5.58 34.01
C ASP A 229 -0.17 -6.29 33.26
N ALA A 230 -1.10 -6.87 34.00
CA ALA A 230 -2.22 -7.62 33.42
C ALA A 230 -3.15 -6.73 32.57
N PHE A 231 -3.30 -5.44 32.89
CA PHE A 231 -4.17 -4.52 32.15
C PHE A 231 -3.55 -4.16 30.78
N LYS A 232 -2.23 -3.97 30.73
CA LYS A 232 -1.49 -3.73 29.48
C LYS A 232 -1.59 -4.95 28.55
N VAL A 233 -1.40 -6.16 29.09
CA VAL A 233 -1.56 -7.41 28.33
C VAL A 233 -2.98 -7.55 27.80
N LEU A 234 -3.98 -7.32 28.66
CA LEU A 234 -5.39 -7.36 28.26
C LEU A 234 -5.70 -6.33 27.17
N GLY A 235 -5.21 -5.10 27.32
CA GLY A 235 -5.38 -4.02 26.34
C GLY A 235 -4.83 -4.40 24.96
N VAL A 236 -3.59 -4.89 24.89
CA VAL A 236 -3.00 -5.36 23.61
C VAL A 236 -3.77 -6.54 23.04
N THR A 237 -4.17 -7.49 23.88
CA THR A 237 -4.96 -8.66 23.44
C THR A 237 -6.29 -8.24 22.81
N LEU A 238 -6.99 -7.27 23.40
CA LEU A 238 -8.24 -6.73 22.86
C LEU A 238 -8.02 -6.02 21.52
N ILE A 239 -6.94 -5.26 21.37
CA ILE A 239 -6.62 -4.58 20.10
C ILE A 239 -6.32 -5.61 19.02
N VAL A 240 -5.48 -6.61 19.32
CA VAL A 240 -5.15 -7.70 18.37
C VAL A 240 -6.39 -8.50 18.01
N GLY A 241 -7.24 -8.83 19.01
CA GLY A 241 -8.53 -9.49 18.78
C GLY A 241 -9.45 -8.66 17.88
N GLY A 242 -9.48 -7.34 18.09
CA GLY A 242 -10.22 -6.41 17.22
C GLY A 242 -9.77 -6.44 15.76
N VAL A 243 -8.46 -6.62 15.49
CA VAL A 243 -7.94 -6.78 14.11
C VAL A 243 -8.56 -8.00 13.44
N LEU A 244 -8.62 -9.13 14.16
CA LEU A 244 -9.17 -10.37 13.63
C LEU A 244 -10.67 -10.22 13.34
N LEU A 245 -11.42 -9.55 14.22
CA LEU A 245 -12.84 -9.28 14.02
C LEU A 245 -13.09 -8.34 12.82
N VAL A 246 -12.30 -7.27 12.66
CA VAL A 246 -12.41 -6.34 11.52
C VAL A 246 -12.13 -7.05 10.20
N ARG A 247 -11.26 -8.05 10.21
CA ARG A 247 -10.94 -8.84 9.01
C ARG A 247 -11.99 -9.92 8.71
N GLY A 248 -12.77 -10.33 9.69
CA GLY A 248 -13.79 -11.39 9.56
C GLY A 248 -13.18 -12.81 9.58
N PHE A 249 -12.14 -13.01 10.38
CA PHE A 249 -11.59 -14.32 10.70
C PHE A 249 -12.35 -14.93 11.89
#